data_4ceeab1de2717a0211673cca7d6a340b
#
_entry.id   4ceeab1de2717a0211673cca7d6a340b
#
_cell.length_a   1.000
_cell.length_b   1.000
_cell.length_c   1.000
_cell.angle_alpha   90.00
_cell.angle_beta   90.00
_cell.angle_gamma   90.00
#
_symmetry.space_group_name_H-M   'P 1'
#
loop_
_entity.id
_entity.type
_entity.pdbx_description
1 polymer ?
#
loop_
_entity_poly.entity_id
_entity_poly.type
_entity_poly.pdbx_seq_one_letter_code
_entity_poly.pdbx_strand_id
1 'polypeptide(L)'
;SNLRTKENKGIFSGNMLKIFALICMTIDHIGLYLMDNSYPMRAIGRLAFPIFAYMIAEGCKYTHNRTWYFYTIFIMGLAFQTICILADNNYHMNIFITFSLSILLIYSLDYGRNNSETVQWQFPILAVMFVLFVSEIMPMFFGDINYGIDYGFFGITLPLMVYLFDKKELKLIMFTVGLILLCLTIDVIKWWSLLAVIPIAFYNGTRGKLKIKYFFYGYYPLHIVVIQLIKHFILK
;
A
#
# COMPACT_ATOMS: atom_id res chain seq x y z
N SER A 1 9.35 19.09 19.09
CA SER A 1 10.77 19.35 18.90
C SER A 1 11.12 19.29 17.42
N ASN A 2 11.81 20.33 16.95
CA ASN A 2 12.14 20.63 15.56
C ASN A 2 13.26 19.72 15.02
N LEU A 3 12.90 18.51 14.57
CA LEU A 3 13.83 17.65 13.83
C LEU A 3 13.49 17.56 12.33
N ARG A 4 12.98 18.63 11.76
CA ARG A 4 12.97 18.79 10.30
C ARG A 4 14.31 19.37 9.88
N THR A 5 15.30 18.50 9.69
CA THR A 5 16.58 18.87 9.13
C THR A 5 16.42 19.46 7.73
N LYS A 6 17.07 20.60 7.52
CA LYS A 6 17.00 21.54 6.41
C LYS A 6 17.52 21.06 5.05
N GLU A 7 17.62 19.74 4.76
CA GLU A 7 18.34 19.26 3.57
C GLU A 7 17.55 18.41 2.56
N ASN A 8 16.23 18.38 2.64
CA ASN A 8 15.48 17.69 1.61
C ASN A 8 15.18 18.62 0.42
N LYS A 9 16.11 18.69 -0.53
CA LYS A 9 15.96 19.38 -1.84
C LYS A 9 14.97 18.65 -2.78
N GLY A 10 14.01 17.89 -2.26
CA GLY A 10 13.02 17.20 -3.06
C GLY A 10 11.95 18.16 -3.59
N ILE A 11 11.42 17.86 -4.77
CA ILE A 11 10.38 18.65 -5.46
C ILE A 11 8.98 18.23 -5.01
N PHE A 12 8.77 16.93 -4.74
CA PHE A 12 7.46 16.35 -4.48
C PHE A 12 7.11 16.34 -3.00
N SER A 13 5.94 16.86 -2.65
CA SER A 13 5.34 16.63 -1.33
C SER A 13 4.60 15.28 -1.28
N GLY A 14 4.31 14.78 -0.07
CA GLY A 14 3.54 13.54 0.09
C GLY A 14 2.15 13.59 -0.56
N ASN A 15 1.48 14.75 -0.55
CA ASN A 15 0.20 14.91 -1.25
C ASN A 15 0.35 14.85 -2.78
N MET A 16 1.41 15.42 -3.34
CA MET A 16 1.70 15.34 -4.78
C MET A 16 1.97 13.89 -5.20
N LEU A 17 2.77 13.15 -4.43
CA LEU A 17 3.03 11.73 -4.68
C LEU A 17 1.76 10.90 -4.62
N LYS A 18 0.87 11.15 -3.65
CA LYS A 18 -0.41 10.45 -3.54
C LYS A 18 -1.33 10.77 -4.72
N ILE A 19 -1.40 12.03 -5.19
CA ILE A 19 -2.19 12.38 -6.38
C ILE A 19 -1.61 11.68 -7.61
N PHE A 20 -0.30 11.69 -7.79
CA PHE A 20 0.35 10.97 -8.88
C PHE A 20 0.03 9.46 -8.84
N ALA A 21 0.09 8.84 -7.67
CA ALA A 21 -0.28 7.44 -7.49
C ALA A 21 -1.76 7.18 -7.82
N LEU A 22 -2.70 8.10 -7.46
CA LEU A 22 -4.11 7.99 -7.84
C LEU A 22 -4.30 8.04 -9.36
N ILE A 23 -3.59 8.91 -10.05
CA ILE A 23 -3.63 8.99 -11.52
C ILE A 23 -3.15 7.67 -12.13
N CYS A 24 -2.00 7.15 -11.69
CA CYS A 24 -1.47 5.87 -12.16
C CYS A 24 -2.46 4.72 -11.90
N MET A 25 -3.08 4.68 -10.73
CA MET A 25 -4.07 3.67 -10.35
C MET A 25 -5.32 3.77 -11.23
N THR A 26 -5.78 4.97 -11.54
CA THR A 26 -6.94 5.18 -12.42
C THR A 26 -6.66 4.70 -13.83
N ILE A 27 -5.46 5.01 -14.37
CA ILE A 27 -4.99 4.50 -15.66
C ILE A 27 -4.95 2.97 -15.66
N ASP A 28 -4.45 2.35 -14.57
CA ASP A 28 -4.44 0.90 -14.39
C ASP A 28 -5.82 0.28 -14.54
N HIS A 29 -6.80 0.81 -13.81
CA HIS A 29 -8.16 0.28 -13.81
C HIS A 29 -8.90 0.56 -15.13
N ILE A 30 -8.67 1.69 -15.78
CA ILE A 30 -9.16 1.93 -17.14
C ILE A 30 -8.58 0.88 -18.10
N GLY A 31 -7.27 0.65 -18.04
CA GLY A 31 -6.60 -0.38 -18.84
C GLY A 31 -7.16 -1.77 -18.60
N LEU A 32 -7.46 -2.10 -17.34
CA LEU A 32 -8.00 -3.41 -16.95
C LEU A 32 -9.44 -3.63 -17.41
N TYR A 33 -10.33 -2.65 -17.17
CA TYR A 33 -11.77 -2.84 -17.30
C TYR A 33 -12.35 -2.36 -18.64
N LEU A 34 -11.73 -1.34 -19.28
CA LEU A 34 -12.27 -0.69 -20.47
C LEU A 34 -11.42 -0.91 -21.74
N MET A 35 -10.15 -1.33 -21.61
CA MET A 35 -9.19 -1.44 -22.71
C MET A 35 -8.56 -2.84 -22.81
N ASP A 36 -9.37 -3.87 -22.63
CA ASP A 36 -8.98 -5.29 -22.78
C ASP A 36 -7.64 -5.67 -22.13
N ASN A 37 -7.45 -5.19 -20.87
CA ASN A 37 -6.23 -5.41 -20.11
C ASN A 37 -4.96 -4.82 -20.77
N SER A 38 -5.07 -3.60 -21.30
CA SER A 38 -4.00 -2.89 -22.01
C SER A 38 -2.67 -2.90 -21.24
N TYR A 39 -1.65 -3.58 -21.75
CA TYR A 39 -0.35 -3.72 -21.10
C TYR A 39 0.33 -2.38 -20.74
N PRO A 40 0.40 -1.35 -21.62
CA PRO A 40 1.01 -0.07 -21.26
C PRO A 40 0.32 0.64 -20.09
N MET A 41 -1.01 0.60 -20.06
CA MET A 41 -1.78 1.22 -18.98
C MET A 41 -1.58 0.47 -17.66
N ARG A 42 -1.55 -0.85 -17.71
CA ARG A 42 -1.24 -1.72 -16.55
C ARG A 42 0.18 -1.50 -16.03
N ALA A 43 1.16 -1.30 -16.92
CA ALA A 43 2.54 -0.99 -16.55
C ALA A 43 2.64 0.35 -15.79
N ILE A 44 1.96 1.41 -16.27
CA ILE A 44 1.89 2.69 -15.58
C ILE A 44 1.23 2.51 -14.19
N GLY A 45 0.18 1.71 -14.11
CA GLY A 45 -0.51 1.41 -12.88
C GLY A 45 0.35 0.81 -11.78
N ARG A 46 1.39 0.04 -12.16
CA ARG A 46 2.31 -0.58 -11.20
C ARG A 46 3.07 0.41 -10.32
N LEU A 47 3.12 1.70 -10.70
CA LEU A 47 3.75 2.74 -9.88
C LEU A 47 2.88 3.12 -8.66
N ALA A 48 1.57 2.89 -8.70
CA ALA A 48 0.65 3.36 -7.66
C ALA A 48 0.92 2.69 -6.31
N PHE A 49 0.97 1.35 -6.28
CA PHE A 49 1.15 0.59 -5.04
C PHE A 49 2.42 0.97 -4.28
N PRO A 50 3.62 0.98 -4.90
CA PRO A 50 4.86 1.33 -4.19
C PRO A 50 4.81 2.72 -3.56
N ILE A 51 4.25 3.70 -4.28
CA ILE A 51 4.14 5.08 -3.77
C ILE A 51 3.21 5.11 -2.55
N PHE A 52 2.06 4.45 -2.61
CA PHE A 52 1.17 4.35 -1.44
C PHE A 52 1.84 3.59 -0.29
N ALA A 53 2.55 2.48 -0.54
CA ALA A 53 3.28 1.73 0.47
C ALA A 53 4.31 2.60 1.21
N TYR A 54 5.09 3.41 0.46
CA TYR A 54 6.01 4.37 1.06
C TYR A 54 5.27 5.42 1.90
N MET A 55 4.13 5.93 1.42
CA MET A 55 3.32 6.90 2.15
C MET A 55 2.63 6.31 3.39
N ILE A 56 2.36 5.01 3.43
CA ILE A 56 1.90 4.30 4.65
C ILE A 56 2.98 4.32 5.72
N ALA A 57 4.24 4.01 5.37
CA ALA A 57 5.37 4.08 6.29
C ALA A 57 5.53 5.50 6.89
N GLU A 58 5.47 6.53 6.03
CA GLU A 58 5.50 7.93 6.48
C GLU A 58 4.27 8.27 7.35
N GLY A 59 3.09 7.75 7.00
CA GLY A 59 1.88 7.90 7.79
C GLY A 59 2.01 7.32 9.19
N CYS A 60 2.55 6.10 9.33
CA CYS A 60 2.80 5.46 10.62
C CYS A 60 3.78 6.27 11.49
N LYS A 61 4.79 6.89 10.85
CA LYS A 61 5.82 7.66 11.55
C LYS A 61 5.31 9.00 12.10
N TYR A 62 4.43 9.68 11.35
CA TYR A 62 4.02 11.06 11.66
C TYR A 62 2.58 11.22 12.16
N THR A 63 1.80 10.13 12.26
CA THR A 63 0.44 10.22 12.81
C THR A 63 0.45 10.41 14.32
N HIS A 64 -0.39 11.32 14.83
CA HIS A 64 -0.59 11.49 16.27
C HIS A 64 -1.48 10.41 16.86
N ASN A 65 -2.50 10.01 16.14
CA ASN A 65 -3.44 8.99 16.59
C ASN A 65 -3.25 7.71 15.77
N ARG A 66 -2.40 6.80 16.28
CA ARG A 66 -2.06 5.53 15.66
C ARG A 66 -3.26 4.60 15.54
N THR A 67 -4.06 4.53 16.58
CA THR A 67 -5.25 3.68 16.63
C THR A 67 -6.26 4.12 15.57
N TRP A 68 -6.56 5.42 15.50
CA TRP A 68 -7.47 5.95 14.49
C TRP A 68 -6.95 5.78 13.06
N TYR A 69 -5.64 5.88 12.86
CA TYR A 69 -5.02 5.68 11.55
C TYR A 69 -5.20 4.24 11.07
N PHE A 70 -4.92 3.25 11.95
CA PHE A 70 -5.15 1.84 11.65
C PHE A 70 -6.62 1.56 11.33
N TYR A 71 -7.54 1.92 12.24
CA TYR A 71 -8.97 1.64 12.05
C TYR A 71 -9.54 2.31 10.81
N THR A 72 -9.11 3.51 10.45
CA THR A 72 -9.57 4.18 9.22
C THR A 72 -9.24 3.34 7.99
N ILE A 73 -8.02 2.84 7.86
CA ILE A 73 -7.58 2.05 6.71
C ILE A 73 -8.24 0.67 6.74
N PHE A 74 -8.32 0.04 7.90
CA PHE A 74 -8.90 -1.28 8.07
C PHE A 74 -10.40 -1.31 7.76
N ILE A 75 -11.18 -0.37 8.29
CA ILE A 75 -12.63 -0.26 8.03
C ILE A 75 -12.89 0.02 6.55
N MET A 76 -12.09 0.88 5.91
CA MET A 76 -12.19 1.09 4.46
C MET A 76 -11.89 -0.18 3.68
N GLY A 77 -10.90 -0.96 4.12
CA GLY A 77 -10.57 -2.25 3.54
C GLY A 77 -11.72 -3.25 3.66
N LEU A 78 -12.32 -3.38 4.84
CA LEU A 78 -13.47 -4.27 5.07
C LEU A 78 -14.69 -3.84 4.25
N ALA A 79 -15.03 -2.55 4.25
CA ALA A 79 -16.18 -2.03 3.51
C ALA A 79 -16.03 -2.29 2.00
N PHE A 80 -14.85 -2.02 1.45
CA PHE A 80 -14.58 -2.28 0.03
C PHE A 80 -14.55 -3.79 -0.29
N GLN A 81 -13.96 -4.62 0.57
CA GLN A 81 -13.96 -6.08 0.40
C GLN A 81 -15.38 -6.66 0.41
N THR A 82 -16.24 -6.16 1.29
CA THR A 82 -17.65 -6.58 1.33
C THR A 82 -18.33 -6.28 -0.01
N ILE A 83 -18.09 -5.10 -0.60
CA ILE A 83 -18.63 -4.75 -1.91
C ILE A 83 -18.11 -5.70 -3.00
N CYS A 84 -16.81 -6.02 -3.01
CA CYS A 84 -16.21 -6.94 -3.98
C CYS A 84 -16.79 -8.37 -3.87
N ILE A 85 -17.04 -8.85 -2.65
CA ILE A 85 -17.65 -10.17 -2.43
C ILE A 85 -19.10 -10.18 -2.90
N LEU A 86 -19.89 -9.14 -2.57
CA LEU A 86 -21.31 -9.08 -2.94
C LEU A 86 -21.52 -8.85 -4.44
N ALA A 87 -20.63 -8.11 -5.11
CA ALA A 87 -20.75 -7.81 -6.54
C ALA A 87 -20.25 -8.96 -7.44
N ASP A 88 -19.08 -9.52 -7.13
CA ASP A 88 -18.35 -10.42 -8.04
C ASP A 88 -17.91 -11.74 -7.39
N ASN A 89 -18.34 -12.05 -6.16
CA ASN A 89 -17.81 -13.17 -5.37
C ASN A 89 -16.27 -13.16 -5.29
N ASN A 90 -15.67 -11.97 -5.27
CA ASN A 90 -14.23 -11.82 -5.26
C ASN A 90 -13.68 -11.84 -3.82
N TYR A 91 -13.00 -12.93 -3.48
CA TYR A 91 -12.38 -13.14 -2.16
C TYR A 91 -10.92 -12.72 -2.10
N HIS A 92 -10.37 -12.18 -3.19
CA HIS A 92 -9.02 -11.62 -3.20
C HIS A 92 -9.00 -10.31 -2.40
N MET A 93 -8.26 -10.30 -1.30
CA MET A 93 -8.22 -9.16 -0.36
C MET A 93 -7.58 -7.94 -0.99
N ASN A 94 -8.27 -6.80 -0.86
CA ASN A 94 -7.89 -5.55 -1.48
C ASN A 94 -6.68 -4.87 -0.79
N ILE A 95 -6.13 -3.86 -1.45
CA ILE A 95 -4.93 -3.12 -1.05
C ILE A 95 -5.02 -2.46 0.35
N PHE A 96 -6.20 -2.06 0.82
CA PHE A 96 -6.34 -1.50 2.17
C PHE A 96 -6.13 -2.56 3.24
N ILE A 97 -6.52 -3.81 2.99
CA ILE A 97 -6.21 -4.93 3.89
C ILE A 97 -4.69 -5.16 3.93
N THR A 98 -4.01 -5.15 2.78
CA THR A 98 -2.55 -5.20 2.70
C THR A 98 -1.90 -4.12 3.55
N PHE A 99 -2.33 -2.87 3.42
CA PHE A 99 -1.81 -1.75 4.21
C PHE A 99 -2.17 -1.83 5.70
N SER A 100 -3.33 -2.37 6.05
CA SER A 100 -3.70 -2.60 7.45
C SER A 100 -2.77 -3.62 8.11
N LEU A 101 -2.43 -4.71 7.43
CA LEU A 101 -1.45 -5.69 7.89
C LEU A 101 -0.05 -5.09 8.01
N SER A 102 0.34 -4.21 7.07
CA SER A 102 1.60 -3.46 7.16
C SER A 102 1.65 -2.57 8.42
N ILE A 103 0.57 -1.85 8.71
CA ILE A 103 0.47 -0.99 9.91
C ILE A 103 0.52 -1.83 11.17
N LEU A 104 -0.15 -2.99 11.18
CA LEU A 104 -0.12 -3.94 12.28
C LEU A 104 1.33 -4.40 12.58
N LEU A 105 2.09 -4.78 11.55
CA LEU A 105 3.51 -5.15 11.69
C LEU A 105 4.34 -4.00 12.27
N ILE A 106 4.17 -2.79 11.74
CA ILE A 106 4.91 -1.60 12.19
C ILE A 106 4.61 -1.31 13.67
N TYR A 107 3.33 -1.31 14.06
CA TYR A 107 2.94 -0.96 15.43
C TYR A 107 3.29 -2.05 16.43
N SER A 108 3.21 -3.33 16.05
CA SER A 108 3.66 -4.44 16.89
C SER A 108 5.17 -4.38 17.15
N LEU A 109 5.97 -4.04 16.14
CA LEU A 109 7.41 -3.86 16.27
C LEU A 109 7.76 -2.69 17.18
N ASP A 110 7.07 -1.54 17.03
CA ASP A 110 7.28 -0.39 17.92
C ASP A 110 6.91 -0.72 19.37
N TYR A 111 5.85 -1.51 19.56
CA TYR A 111 5.47 -1.96 20.89
C TYR A 111 6.56 -2.82 21.52
N GLY A 112 7.13 -3.78 20.78
CA GLY A 112 8.24 -4.61 21.26
C GLY A 112 9.51 -3.80 21.58
N ARG A 113 9.81 -2.76 20.77
CA ARG A 113 11.01 -1.92 20.97
C ARG A 113 10.91 -0.94 22.13
N ASN A 114 9.71 -0.42 22.40
CA ASN A 114 9.52 0.62 23.42
C ASN A 114 9.37 0.06 24.83
N ASN A 115 9.26 -1.25 24.98
CA ASN A 115 9.10 -1.91 26.26
C ASN A 115 10.31 -2.81 26.51
N SER A 116 10.92 -2.67 27.69
CA SER A 116 12.20 -3.33 28.04
C SER A 116 12.08 -4.80 28.39
N GLU A 117 10.87 -5.34 28.52
CA GLU A 117 10.65 -6.73 28.93
C GLU A 117 10.72 -7.69 27.75
N THR A 118 11.44 -8.79 27.88
CA THR A 118 11.62 -9.83 26.85
C THR A 118 10.28 -10.39 26.36
N VAL A 119 9.27 -10.47 27.24
CA VAL A 119 7.92 -10.96 26.94
C VAL A 119 7.24 -10.14 25.84
N GLN A 120 7.59 -8.89 25.66
CA GLN A 120 6.91 -8.01 24.71
C GLN A 120 7.33 -8.23 23.26
N TRP A 121 8.45 -8.92 23.01
CA TRP A 121 8.87 -9.33 21.67
C TRP A 121 7.98 -10.43 21.07
N GLN A 122 7.18 -11.11 21.89
CA GLN A 122 6.19 -12.06 21.37
C GLN A 122 5.14 -11.37 20.45
N PHE A 123 4.78 -10.09 20.69
CA PHE A 123 3.80 -9.39 19.85
C PHE A 123 4.25 -9.21 18.41
N PRO A 124 5.45 -8.66 18.10
CA PRO A 124 5.93 -8.61 16.72
C PRO A 124 6.14 -9.99 16.10
N ILE A 125 6.57 -10.99 16.87
CA ILE A 125 6.70 -12.37 16.37
C ILE A 125 5.34 -12.93 15.98
N LEU A 126 4.33 -12.81 16.84
CA LEU A 126 2.96 -13.24 16.54
C LEU A 126 2.36 -12.49 15.35
N ALA A 127 2.63 -11.18 15.22
CA ALA A 127 2.17 -10.39 14.08
C ALA A 127 2.80 -10.88 12.77
N VAL A 128 4.09 -11.20 12.74
CA VAL A 128 4.77 -11.78 11.57
C VAL A 128 4.20 -13.16 11.24
N MET A 129 4.02 -14.03 12.25
CA MET A 129 3.43 -15.35 12.05
C MET A 129 1.99 -15.26 11.51
N PHE A 130 1.18 -14.33 12.04
CA PHE A 130 -0.17 -14.07 11.55
C PHE A 130 -0.17 -13.60 10.10
N VAL A 131 0.69 -12.65 9.76
CA VAL A 131 0.81 -12.15 8.37
C VAL A 131 1.24 -13.27 7.43
N LEU A 132 2.25 -14.08 7.77
CA LEU A 132 2.66 -15.24 6.98
C LEU A 132 1.51 -16.25 6.82
N PHE A 133 0.77 -16.50 7.88
CA PHE A 133 -0.37 -17.41 7.84
C PHE A 133 -1.44 -16.92 6.86
N VAL A 134 -1.85 -15.64 6.94
CA VAL A 134 -2.93 -15.13 6.09
C VAL A 134 -2.50 -14.87 4.65
N SER A 135 -1.22 -14.56 4.39
CA SER A 135 -0.74 -14.22 3.04
C SER A 135 -0.22 -15.42 2.25
N GLU A 136 0.36 -16.42 2.92
CA GLU A 136 1.04 -17.54 2.24
C GLU A 136 0.35 -18.89 2.51
N ILE A 137 -0.12 -19.11 3.74
CA ILE A 137 -0.68 -20.42 4.13
C ILE A 137 -2.17 -20.50 3.79
N MET A 138 -2.97 -19.50 4.15
CA MET A 138 -4.42 -19.50 3.83
C MET A 138 -4.71 -19.66 2.33
N PRO A 139 -4.00 -19.02 1.38
CA PRO A 139 -4.24 -19.23 -0.04
C PRO A 139 -4.11 -20.69 -0.49
N MET A 140 -3.29 -21.50 0.20
CA MET A 140 -3.14 -22.93 -0.12
C MET A 140 -4.41 -23.73 0.21
N PHE A 141 -5.16 -23.30 1.23
CA PHE A 141 -6.40 -23.97 1.64
C PHE A 141 -7.65 -23.43 0.94
N PHE A 142 -7.61 -22.18 0.51
CA PHE A 142 -8.74 -21.46 -0.08
C PHE A 142 -8.52 -21.07 -1.54
N GLY A 143 -7.66 -21.81 -2.24
CA GLY A 143 -7.38 -21.57 -3.67
C GLY A 143 -8.62 -21.69 -4.56
N ASP A 144 -9.56 -22.58 -4.23
CA ASP A 144 -10.81 -22.80 -4.98
C ASP A 144 -11.69 -21.53 -5.07
N ILE A 145 -11.63 -20.66 -4.06
CA ILE A 145 -12.36 -19.38 -4.03
C ILE A 145 -11.49 -18.18 -4.42
N ASN A 146 -10.31 -18.44 -4.97
CA ASN A 146 -9.34 -17.42 -5.37
C ASN A 146 -8.97 -16.46 -4.20
N TYR A 147 -8.87 -17.00 -2.97
CA TYR A 147 -8.40 -16.21 -1.84
C TYR A 147 -6.93 -15.87 -1.99
N GLY A 148 -6.58 -14.62 -1.71
CA GLY A 148 -5.21 -14.13 -1.67
C GLY A 148 -5.18 -12.72 -1.10
N ILE A 149 -3.99 -12.20 -0.81
CA ILE A 149 -3.79 -10.82 -0.37
C ILE A 149 -3.05 -10.07 -1.46
N ASP A 150 -3.58 -8.91 -1.84
CA ASP A 150 -2.98 -8.09 -2.88
C ASP A 150 -1.51 -7.78 -2.55
N TYR A 151 -0.61 -8.07 -3.49
CA TYR A 151 0.84 -8.02 -3.36
C TYR A 151 1.49 -8.98 -2.34
N GLY A 152 0.74 -9.89 -1.67
CA GLY A 152 1.27 -10.94 -0.81
C GLY A 152 2.17 -10.46 0.33
N PHE A 153 2.99 -11.35 0.87
CA PHE A 153 3.87 -11.09 2.01
C PHE A 153 4.85 -9.91 1.76
N PHE A 154 5.49 -9.86 0.59
CA PHE A 154 6.45 -8.78 0.30
C PHE A 154 5.78 -7.43 0.11
N GLY A 155 4.53 -7.38 -0.36
CA GLY A 155 3.75 -6.15 -0.39
C GLY A 155 3.40 -5.65 1.01
N ILE A 156 3.03 -6.56 1.92
CA ILE A 156 2.73 -6.22 3.32
C ILE A 156 3.98 -5.73 4.06
N THR A 157 5.15 -6.32 3.79
CA THR A 157 6.40 -5.97 4.48
C THR A 157 7.10 -4.74 3.91
N LEU A 158 6.76 -4.31 2.69
CA LEU A 158 7.39 -3.16 2.03
C LEU A 158 7.32 -1.86 2.85
N PRO A 159 6.15 -1.44 3.42
CA PRO A 159 6.10 -0.28 4.31
C PRO A 159 6.96 -0.43 5.57
N LEU A 160 7.05 -1.64 6.15
CA LEU A 160 7.89 -1.91 7.30
C LEU A 160 9.37 -1.68 6.97
N MET A 161 9.85 -2.18 5.82
CA MET A 161 11.24 -1.99 5.39
C MET A 161 11.63 -0.51 5.26
N VAL A 162 10.70 0.33 4.78
CA VAL A 162 10.89 1.79 4.73
C VAL A 162 10.86 2.41 6.14
N TYR A 163 9.94 1.96 6.98
CA TYR A 163 9.72 2.50 8.32
C TYR A 163 10.91 2.32 9.26
N LEU A 164 11.66 1.21 9.11
CA LEU A 164 12.80 0.85 9.97
C LEU A 164 13.95 1.87 9.96
N PHE A 165 14.03 2.71 8.94
CA PHE A 165 15.14 3.63 8.74
C PHE A 165 14.71 5.09 8.81
N ASP A 166 15.61 5.97 9.30
CA ASP A 166 15.38 7.41 9.39
C ASP A 166 16.03 8.17 8.24
N LYS A 167 17.22 7.76 7.82
CA LYS A 167 17.96 8.41 6.75
C LYS A 167 17.30 8.13 5.40
N LYS A 168 17.11 9.19 4.60
CA LYS A 168 16.44 9.13 3.30
C LYS A 168 17.09 8.10 2.36
N GLU A 169 18.41 8.06 2.34
CA GLU A 169 19.18 7.16 1.50
C GLU A 169 18.90 5.70 1.85
N LEU A 170 18.91 5.36 3.14
CA LEU A 170 18.61 4.01 3.63
C LEU A 170 17.17 3.62 3.36
N LYS A 171 16.21 4.54 3.56
CA LYS A 171 14.81 4.31 3.19
C LYS A 171 14.68 3.96 1.70
N LEU A 172 15.37 4.72 0.83
CA LEU A 172 15.31 4.51 -0.60
C LEU A 172 15.95 3.18 -1.02
N ILE A 173 17.09 2.82 -0.41
CA ILE A 173 17.75 1.52 -0.64
C ILE A 173 16.82 0.38 -0.22
N MET A 174 16.28 0.43 1.02
CA MET A 174 15.42 -0.63 1.54
C MET A 174 14.09 -0.72 0.80
N PHE A 175 13.55 0.40 0.36
CA PHE A 175 12.39 0.46 -0.52
C PHE A 175 12.67 -0.25 -1.86
N THR A 176 13.83 0.04 -2.47
CA THR A 176 14.24 -0.61 -3.73
C THR A 176 14.46 -2.11 -3.56
N VAL A 177 15.13 -2.53 -2.47
CA VAL A 177 15.31 -3.95 -2.12
C VAL A 177 13.96 -4.65 -1.94
N GLY A 178 13.03 -4.03 -1.19
CA GLY A 178 11.68 -4.57 -0.99
C GLY A 178 10.89 -4.70 -2.29
N LEU A 179 11.03 -3.74 -3.22
CA LEU A 179 10.42 -3.85 -4.55
C LEU A 179 11.03 -4.96 -5.40
N ILE A 180 12.35 -5.15 -5.35
CA ILE A 180 13.00 -6.26 -6.05
C ILE A 180 12.49 -7.60 -5.51
N LEU A 181 12.42 -7.77 -4.19
CA LEU A 181 11.87 -8.98 -3.59
C LEU A 181 10.43 -9.22 -4.01
N LEU A 182 9.61 -8.17 -4.04
CA LEU A 182 8.23 -8.25 -4.54
C LEU A 182 8.18 -8.68 -6.01
N CYS A 183 9.04 -8.12 -6.87
CA CYS A 183 9.08 -8.45 -8.30
C CYS A 183 9.53 -9.90 -8.57
N LEU A 184 10.39 -10.46 -7.71
CA LEU A 184 10.86 -11.84 -7.85
C LEU A 184 9.77 -12.89 -7.58
N THR A 185 8.73 -12.52 -6.81
CA THR A 185 7.66 -13.46 -6.41
C THR A 185 6.42 -13.36 -7.28
N ILE A 186 6.32 -12.38 -8.16
CA ILE A 186 5.10 -12.06 -8.90
C ILE A 186 5.42 -11.75 -10.37
N ASP A 187 4.37 -11.69 -11.21
CA ASP A 187 4.43 -11.51 -12.66
C ASP A 187 5.37 -10.43 -13.18
N VAL A 188 5.92 -10.63 -14.37
CA VAL A 188 6.88 -9.74 -15.07
C VAL A 188 6.41 -8.29 -15.14
N ILE A 189 5.11 -8.02 -15.27
CA ILE A 189 4.58 -6.65 -15.33
C ILE A 189 4.89 -5.85 -14.04
N LYS A 190 5.12 -6.50 -12.92
CA LYS A 190 5.40 -5.82 -11.65
C LYS A 190 6.80 -5.20 -11.59
N TRP A 191 7.72 -5.56 -12.48
CA TRP A 191 9.02 -4.89 -12.60
C TRP A 191 8.91 -3.39 -12.91
N TRP A 192 7.81 -2.95 -13.54
CA TRP A 192 7.52 -1.54 -13.75
C TRP A 192 7.35 -0.76 -12.45
N SER A 193 7.05 -1.44 -11.33
CA SER A 193 6.95 -0.82 -10.01
C SER A 193 8.27 -0.21 -9.51
N LEU A 194 9.43 -0.67 -10.01
CA LEU A 194 10.73 -0.09 -9.70
C LEU A 194 10.85 1.37 -10.16
N LEU A 195 10.13 1.78 -11.18
CA LEU A 195 10.11 3.18 -11.62
C LEU A 195 9.55 4.13 -10.55
N ALA A 196 8.80 3.62 -9.57
CA ALA A 196 8.32 4.41 -8.43
C ALA A 196 9.46 4.94 -7.53
N VAL A 197 10.65 4.34 -7.60
CA VAL A 197 11.85 4.82 -6.90
C VAL A 197 12.21 6.24 -7.34
N ILE A 198 11.98 6.59 -8.62
CA ILE A 198 12.32 7.91 -9.17
C ILE A 198 11.52 9.03 -8.47
N PRO A 199 10.17 9.08 -8.51
CA PRO A 199 9.42 10.14 -7.84
C PRO A 199 9.64 10.15 -6.31
N ILE A 200 9.88 8.99 -5.68
CA ILE A 200 10.17 8.91 -4.24
C ILE A 200 11.56 9.48 -3.92
N ALA A 201 12.56 9.29 -4.77
CA ALA A 201 13.87 9.91 -4.61
C ALA A 201 13.79 11.45 -4.54
N PHE A 202 12.81 12.04 -5.24
CA PHE A 202 12.53 13.49 -5.22
C PHE A 202 11.51 13.90 -4.14
N TYR A 203 11.13 13.01 -3.22
CA TYR A 203 10.28 13.34 -2.08
C TYR A 203 11.00 14.27 -1.10
N ASN A 204 10.32 15.34 -0.68
CA ASN A 204 10.88 16.39 0.18
C ASN A 204 10.58 16.20 1.69
N GLY A 205 10.03 15.06 2.09
CA GLY A 205 9.71 14.76 3.50
C GLY A 205 8.55 15.57 4.08
N THR A 206 7.84 16.38 3.27
CA THR A 206 6.72 17.20 3.75
C THR A 206 5.37 16.63 3.28
N ARG A 207 4.33 16.82 4.10
CA ARG A 207 2.97 16.40 3.73
C ARG A 207 2.41 17.18 2.54
N GLY A 208 2.79 18.45 2.40
CA GLY A 208 2.16 19.39 1.48
C GLY A 208 0.97 20.16 2.10
N LYS A 209 0.56 21.26 1.45
CA LYS A 209 -0.43 22.22 1.99
C LYS A 209 -1.89 21.75 1.89
N LEU A 210 -2.20 20.84 0.96
CA LEU A 210 -3.56 20.40 0.68
C LEU A 210 -4.10 19.48 1.79
N LYS A 211 -5.32 19.73 2.28
CA LYS A 211 -6.00 18.91 3.30
C LYS A 211 -6.92 17.87 2.61
N ILE A 212 -6.37 16.98 1.82
CA ILE A 212 -7.09 16.02 0.98
C ILE A 212 -7.12 14.60 1.55
N LYS A 213 -6.99 14.44 2.88
CA LYS A 213 -6.94 13.12 3.54
C LYS A 213 -8.18 12.26 3.21
N TYR A 214 -9.37 12.80 3.37
CA TYR A 214 -10.63 12.07 3.15
C TYR A 214 -10.92 11.83 1.68
N PHE A 215 -10.45 12.70 0.80
CA PHE A 215 -10.56 12.52 -0.65
C PHE A 215 -9.89 11.21 -1.09
N PHE A 216 -8.71 10.89 -0.58
CA PHE A 216 -8.02 9.64 -0.95
C PHE A 216 -8.82 8.39 -0.55
N TYR A 217 -9.48 8.40 0.59
CA TYR A 217 -10.27 7.25 1.04
C TYR A 217 -11.54 7.07 0.22
N GLY A 218 -12.23 8.15 -0.13
CA GLY A 218 -13.44 8.09 -0.96
C GLY A 218 -13.16 7.81 -2.43
N TYR A 219 -12.06 8.32 -2.95
CA TYR A 219 -11.71 8.18 -4.37
C TYR A 219 -11.53 6.71 -4.78
N TYR A 220 -10.89 5.90 -3.93
CA TYR A 220 -10.58 4.51 -4.27
C TYR A 220 -11.84 3.67 -4.61
N PRO A 221 -12.87 3.57 -3.78
CA PRO A 221 -14.09 2.86 -4.16
C PRO A 221 -14.84 3.58 -5.28
N LEU A 222 -14.89 4.91 -5.26
CA LEU A 222 -15.68 5.69 -6.22
C LEU A 222 -15.19 5.52 -7.66
N HIS A 223 -13.89 5.58 -7.94
CA HIS A 223 -13.38 5.47 -9.30
C HIS A 223 -13.65 4.08 -9.91
N ILE A 224 -13.60 3.00 -9.10
CA ILE A 224 -13.92 1.65 -9.57
C ILE A 224 -15.42 1.56 -9.92
N VAL A 225 -16.30 2.09 -9.07
CA VAL A 225 -17.74 2.12 -9.34
C VAL A 225 -18.03 2.89 -10.65
N VAL A 226 -17.41 4.05 -10.83
CA VAL A 226 -17.58 4.86 -12.07
C VAL A 226 -17.10 4.09 -13.30
N ILE A 227 -15.93 3.44 -13.23
CA ILE A 227 -15.40 2.64 -14.34
C ILE A 227 -16.33 1.46 -14.67
N GLN A 228 -16.87 0.77 -13.68
CA GLN A 228 -17.80 -0.34 -13.88
C GLN A 228 -19.13 0.14 -14.47
N LEU A 229 -19.64 1.29 -14.05
CA LEU A 229 -20.83 1.90 -14.66
C LEU A 229 -20.58 2.26 -16.14
N ILE A 230 -19.46 2.87 -16.46
CA ILE A 230 -19.05 3.15 -17.84
C ILE A 230 -19.03 1.87 -18.66
N LYS A 231 -18.38 0.82 -18.15
CA LYS A 231 -18.33 -0.50 -18.80
C LYS A 231 -19.73 -1.04 -19.06
N HIS A 232 -20.60 -0.99 -18.07
CA HIS A 232 -21.95 -1.56 -18.17
C HIS A 232 -22.86 -0.81 -19.15
N PHE A 233 -22.79 0.54 -19.19
CA PHE A 233 -23.73 1.35 -19.99
C PHE A 233 -23.21 1.76 -21.37
N ILE A 234 -21.88 1.79 -21.58
CA ILE A 234 -21.27 2.32 -22.80
C ILE A 234 -20.66 1.22 -23.68
N LEU A 235 -20.14 0.13 -23.08
CA LEU A 235 -19.46 -0.95 -23.80
C LEU A 235 -20.33 -2.21 -23.94
N LYS A 236 -21.63 -2.09 -23.72
CA LYS A 236 -22.63 -3.05 -24.15
C LYS A 236 -22.94 -2.77 -25.63
#